data_adaa7886e898e1cab43cf39beea898f8
#
_entry.id   adaa7886e898e1cab43cf39beea898f8
#
_cell.length_a   1.000
_cell.length_b   1.000
_cell.length_c   1.000
_cell.angle_alpha   90.00
_cell.angle_beta   90.00
_cell.angle_gamma   90.00
#
_symmetry.space_group_name_H-M   'P 1'
#
loop_
_entity.id
_entity.type
_entity.pdbx_description
1 polymer ?
#
loop_
_entity_poly.entity_id
_entity_poly.type
_entity_poly.pdbx_seq_one_letter_code
_entity_poly.pdbx_strand_id
1 'polypeptide(L)'
;MKYYLTTPIYYVNATPHIGHAYTTLVSDTVKKFRRMMGDEAYLTTGTDEHGQKVEQSANAAGWTPQEFTDRVSAAFRSEWDDLNVDYDFYRRTTDPKHAAAVQKIFKLCKDAGAIYKSSYTGKYSVTDEAFITEEEAAALDPSKVVEITEENYFFKLSEYQDRLLALYRDNPGFIEPESRRNEVISFVESGLRDLSISRSSLKWGIPVPDDPEHVFYVWFDALTTYMSAIGFGDPEREKQWEELWPAQVHMSARRSCVSTPSIGPRF
;
A
#
# COMPACT_ATOMS: atom_id res chain seq x y z
N MET A 1 -20.00 -18.20 -2.54
CA MET A 1 -18.56 -18.35 -2.18
C MET A 1 -18.13 -17.15 -1.36
N LYS A 2 -16.98 -17.20 -0.67
CA LYS A 2 -16.40 -16.00 -0.06
C LYS A 2 -15.77 -15.12 -1.14
N TYR A 3 -16.07 -13.82 -1.09
CA TYR A 3 -15.64 -12.85 -2.08
C TYR A 3 -15.07 -11.62 -1.36
N TYR A 4 -13.76 -11.47 -1.37
CA TYR A 4 -13.08 -10.36 -0.73
C TYR A 4 -12.60 -9.35 -1.78
N LEU A 5 -12.96 -8.08 -1.57
CA LEU A 5 -12.51 -6.98 -2.42
C LEU A 5 -12.02 -5.79 -1.58
N THR A 6 -11.17 -4.98 -2.19
CA THR A 6 -10.57 -3.83 -1.52
C THR A 6 -10.67 -2.57 -2.36
N THR A 7 -10.84 -1.43 -1.72
CA THR A 7 -10.49 -0.13 -2.32
C THR A 7 -8.99 0.11 -2.16
N PRO A 8 -8.39 1.13 -2.81
CA PRO A 8 -7.17 1.74 -2.30
C PRO A 8 -7.40 2.22 -0.87
N ILE A 9 -6.37 2.19 -0.02
CA ILE A 9 -6.39 2.99 1.20
C ILE A 9 -5.97 4.42 0.86
N TYR A 10 -6.63 5.39 1.46
CA TYR A 10 -6.54 6.78 1.04
C TYR A 10 -5.52 7.55 1.88
N TYR A 11 -4.63 8.26 1.18
CA TYR A 11 -3.58 9.04 1.80
C TYR A 11 -4.18 10.28 2.48
N VAL A 12 -3.88 10.48 3.78
CA VAL A 12 -4.54 11.47 4.64
C VAL A 12 -3.85 12.85 4.61
N ASN A 13 -3.38 13.30 3.48
CA ASN A 13 -2.80 14.63 3.33
C ASN A 13 -3.85 15.74 3.09
N ALA A 14 -5.10 15.37 2.84
CA ALA A 14 -6.23 16.27 2.62
C ALA A 14 -7.57 15.56 2.93
N THR A 15 -8.66 16.34 2.97
CA THR A 15 -10.02 15.81 3.11
C THR A 15 -10.44 14.96 1.90
N PRO A 16 -11.44 14.07 2.07
CA PRO A 16 -12.00 13.29 0.95
C PRO A 16 -12.45 14.18 -0.22
N HIS A 17 -12.37 13.64 -1.41
CA HIS A 17 -12.86 14.29 -2.62
C HIS A 17 -13.57 13.27 -3.53
N ILE A 18 -14.27 13.75 -4.57
CA ILE A 18 -15.09 12.94 -5.44
C ILE A 18 -14.37 11.75 -6.09
N GLY A 19 -13.05 11.84 -6.30
CA GLY A 19 -12.25 10.71 -6.82
C GLY A 19 -12.18 9.54 -5.84
N HIS A 20 -12.07 9.84 -4.53
CA HIS A 20 -12.13 8.83 -3.46
C HIS A 20 -13.52 8.21 -3.40
N ALA A 21 -14.57 9.04 -3.38
CA ALA A 21 -15.95 8.60 -3.35
C ALA A 21 -16.29 7.69 -4.54
N TYR A 22 -15.88 8.06 -5.75
CA TYR A 22 -16.12 7.26 -6.95
C TYR A 22 -15.56 5.84 -6.81
N THR A 23 -14.31 5.68 -6.44
CA THR A 23 -13.68 4.36 -6.31
C THR A 23 -14.34 3.53 -5.22
N THR A 24 -14.69 4.16 -4.09
CA THR A 24 -15.33 3.48 -2.96
C THR A 24 -16.76 3.02 -3.33
N LEU A 25 -17.56 3.88 -3.97
CA LEU A 25 -18.93 3.55 -4.39
C LEU A 25 -18.96 2.45 -5.46
N VAL A 26 -18.01 2.45 -6.40
CA VAL A 26 -17.88 1.35 -7.37
C VAL A 26 -17.58 0.04 -6.66
N SER A 27 -16.67 0.05 -5.70
CA SER A 27 -16.31 -1.16 -4.92
C SER A 27 -17.51 -1.65 -4.09
N ASP A 28 -18.23 -0.75 -3.44
CA ASP A 28 -19.44 -1.06 -2.69
C ASP A 28 -20.53 -1.65 -3.59
N THR A 29 -20.70 -1.09 -4.79
CA THR A 29 -21.65 -1.60 -5.79
C THR A 29 -21.30 -3.04 -6.19
N VAL A 30 -20.02 -3.34 -6.42
CA VAL A 30 -19.57 -4.71 -6.73
C VAL A 30 -19.85 -5.64 -5.55
N LYS A 31 -19.55 -5.22 -4.31
CA LYS A 31 -19.88 -6.01 -3.11
C LYS A 31 -21.37 -6.32 -3.01
N LYS A 32 -22.22 -5.29 -3.11
CA LYS A 32 -23.68 -5.43 -3.05
C LYS A 32 -24.20 -6.36 -4.16
N PHE A 33 -23.68 -6.22 -5.37
CA PHE A 33 -24.02 -7.13 -6.48
C PHE A 33 -23.64 -8.58 -6.18
N ARG A 34 -22.43 -8.82 -5.67
CA ARG A 34 -21.99 -10.19 -5.30
C ARG A 34 -22.84 -10.80 -4.21
N ARG A 35 -23.27 -10.01 -3.22
CA ARG A 35 -24.23 -10.46 -2.19
C ARG A 35 -25.60 -10.81 -2.78
N MET A 36 -26.09 -10.04 -3.75
CA MET A 36 -27.34 -10.36 -4.47
C MET A 36 -27.23 -11.68 -5.24
N MET A 37 -26.03 -12.03 -5.71
CA MET A 37 -25.75 -13.32 -6.38
C MET A 37 -25.56 -14.49 -5.41
N GLY A 38 -25.67 -14.27 -4.08
CA GLY A 38 -25.57 -15.30 -3.05
C GLY A 38 -24.16 -15.53 -2.50
N ASP A 39 -23.22 -14.63 -2.79
CA ASP A 39 -21.88 -14.70 -2.22
C ASP A 39 -21.80 -14.04 -0.84
N GLU A 40 -20.89 -14.51 0.01
CA GLU A 40 -20.46 -13.81 1.22
C GLU A 40 -19.38 -12.79 0.83
N ALA A 41 -19.81 -11.58 0.44
CA ALA A 41 -18.88 -10.55 -0.03
C ALA A 41 -18.47 -9.59 1.09
N TYR A 42 -17.18 -9.26 1.13
CA TYR A 42 -16.52 -8.40 2.12
C TYR A 42 -15.73 -7.29 1.43
N LEU A 43 -15.82 -6.08 1.96
CA LEU A 43 -15.12 -4.89 1.45
C LEU A 43 -14.19 -4.30 2.51
N THR A 44 -12.92 -4.16 2.16
CA THR A 44 -11.95 -3.36 2.92
C THR A 44 -11.76 -2.00 2.27
N THR A 45 -11.77 -0.98 3.10
CA THR A 45 -11.29 0.38 2.81
C THR A 45 -10.45 0.87 3.98
N GLY A 46 -9.91 2.08 3.90
CA GLY A 46 -9.13 2.63 5.00
C GLY A 46 -8.29 3.83 4.62
N THR A 47 -7.37 4.17 5.52
CA THR A 47 -6.50 5.34 5.37
C THR A 47 -5.03 4.95 5.51
N ASP A 48 -4.21 5.55 4.63
CA ASP A 48 -2.76 5.50 4.65
C ASP A 48 -2.25 6.76 5.37
N GLU A 49 -1.66 6.56 6.55
CA GLU A 49 -1.48 7.62 7.56
C GLU A 49 -0.02 7.93 7.89
N HIS A 50 0.92 7.20 7.30
CA HIS A 50 2.34 7.41 7.52
C HIS A 50 3.02 8.16 6.37
N GLY A 51 4.27 8.59 6.59
CA GLY A 51 5.10 9.26 5.60
C GLY A 51 5.30 10.76 5.84
N GLN A 52 6.27 11.30 5.12
CA GLN A 52 6.77 12.66 5.32
C GLN A 52 5.69 13.74 5.04
N LYS A 53 4.85 13.53 4.02
CA LYS A 53 3.81 14.51 3.67
C LYS A 53 2.75 14.64 4.76
N VAL A 54 2.40 13.54 5.43
CA VAL A 54 1.47 13.56 6.56
C VAL A 54 2.09 14.33 7.72
N GLU A 55 3.35 14.07 8.05
CA GLU A 55 4.08 14.80 9.09
C GLU A 55 4.17 16.30 8.78
N GLN A 56 4.49 16.67 7.53
CA GLN A 56 4.51 18.06 7.09
C GLN A 56 3.15 18.73 7.18
N SER A 57 2.07 18.04 6.76
CA SER A 57 0.71 18.56 6.84
C SER A 57 0.26 18.77 8.30
N ALA A 58 0.59 17.83 9.18
CA ALA A 58 0.33 17.92 10.61
C ALA A 58 1.05 19.12 11.22
N ASN A 59 2.35 19.27 10.94
CA ASN A 59 3.16 20.39 11.42
C ASN A 59 2.61 21.74 10.93
N ALA A 60 2.22 21.83 9.65
CA ALA A 60 1.61 23.02 9.08
C ALA A 60 0.26 23.39 9.74
N ALA A 61 -0.48 22.38 10.22
CA ALA A 61 -1.72 22.54 10.93
C ALA A 61 -1.52 22.84 12.45
N GLY A 62 -0.28 22.73 12.95
CA GLY A 62 0.05 22.88 14.38
C GLY A 62 -0.41 21.70 15.23
N TRP A 63 -0.53 20.52 14.64
CA TRP A 63 -0.95 19.28 15.32
C TRP A 63 0.17 18.23 15.30
N THR A 64 0.07 17.27 16.20
CA THR A 64 0.89 16.04 16.07
C THR A 64 0.41 15.23 14.88
N PRO A 65 1.27 14.42 14.26
CA PRO A 65 0.87 13.52 13.17
C PRO A 65 -0.30 12.61 13.55
N GLN A 66 -0.35 12.11 14.79
CA GLN A 66 -1.45 11.27 15.27
C GLN A 66 -2.78 12.03 15.32
N GLU A 67 -2.79 13.26 15.91
CA GLU A 67 -4.00 14.08 15.96
C GLU A 67 -4.50 14.47 14.57
N PHE A 68 -3.58 14.76 13.67
CA PHE A 68 -3.91 15.08 12.28
C PHE A 68 -4.56 13.89 11.58
N THR A 69 -3.94 12.72 11.65
CA THR A 69 -4.45 11.50 11.00
C THR A 69 -5.77 11.04 11.62
N ASP A 70 -5.95 11.17 12.94
CA ASP A 70 -7.21 10.86 13.61
C ASP A 70 -8.36 11.69 13.06
N ARG A 71 -8.15 13.00 12.85
CA ARG A 71 -9.17 13.91 12.31
C ARG A 71 -9.48 13.63 10.85
N VAL A 72 -8.45 13.46 10.01
CA VAL A 72 -8.66 13.25 8.58
C VAL A 72 -9.27 11.87 8.33
N SER A 73 -8.81 10.83 9.04
CA SER A 73 -9.38 9.48 8.93
C SER A 73 -10.85 9.44 9.38
N ALA A 74 -11.20 10.20 10.44
CA ALA A 74 -12.58 10.35 10.87
C ALA A 74 -13.45 11.04 9.79
N ALA A 75 -12.91 12.02 9.07
CA ALA A 75 -13.61 12.66 7.96
C ALA A 75 -13.87 11.69 6.80
N PHE A 76 -12.88 10.85 6.45
CA PHE A 76 -13.09 9.79 5.46
C PHE A 76 -14.19 8.81 5.89
N ARG A 77 -14.18 8.38 7.15
CA ARG A 77 -15.21 7.46 7.67
C ARG A 77 -16.61 8.10 7.65
N SER A 78 -16.73 9.36 8.09
CA SER A 78 -18.00 10.08 8.04
C SER A 78 -18.54 10.20 6.62
N GLU A 79 -17.67 10.50 5.64
CA GLU A 79 -18.07 10.56 4.22
C GLU A 79 -18.60 9.22 3.70
N TRP A 80 -17.96 8.09 4.10
CA TRP A 80 -18.44 6.77 3.71
C TRP A 80 -19.77 6.42 4.36
N ASP A 81 -19.98 6.82 5.61
CA ASP A 81 -21.23 6.62 6.33
C ASP A 81 -22.35 7.48 5.69
N ASP A 82 -22.08 8.75 5.36
CA ASP A 82 -23.02 9.65 4.67
C ASP A 82 -23.39 9.16 3.26
N LEU A 83 -22.46 8.54 2.56
CA LEU A 83 -22.68 7.92 1.25
C LEU A 83 -23.29 6.50 1.34
N ASN A 84 -23.60 6.02 2.55
CA ASN A 84 -24.15 4.69 2.81
C ASN A 84 -23.32 3.55 2.19
N VAL A 85 -22.00 3.67 2.30
CA VAL A 85 -21.05 2.64 1.86
C VAL A 85 -21.05 1.49 2.87
N ASP A 86 -21.31 0.27 2.41
CA ASP A 86 -21.32 -0.94 3.22
C ASP A 86 -19.92 -1.60 3.23
N TYR A 87 -18.97 -1.01 3.95
CA TYR A 87 -17.66 -1.64 4.19
C TYR A 87 -17.69 -2.54 5.42
N ASP A 88 -16.95 -3.67 5.37
CA ASP A 88 -16.83 -4.59 6.51
C ASP A 88 -15.59 -4.28 7.35
N PHE A 89 -14.54 -3.77 6.71
CA PHE A 89 -13.29 -3.46 7.37
C PHE A 89 -12.81 -2.07 6.99
N TYR A 90 -12.63 -1.23 7.99
CA TYR A 90 -11.95 0.06 7.86
C TYR A 90 -10.61 -0.05 8.58
N ARG A 91 -9.52 -0.05 7.82
CA ARG A 91 -8.17 -0.18 8.37
C ARG A 91 -7.42 1.14 8.31
N ARG A 92 -6.82 1.50 9.43
CA ARG A 92 -5.87 2.60 9.55
C ARG A 92 -4.47 2.03 9.65
N THR A 93 -3.48 2.63 8.98
CA THR A 93 -2.09 2.16 9.11
C THR A 93 -1.48 2.47 10.48
N THR A 94 -2.04 3.44 11.22
CA THR A 94 -1.68 3.73 12.62
C THR A 94 -2.26 2.74 13.66
N ASP A 95 -3.12 1.79 13.23
CA ASP A 95 -3.66 0.77 14.15
C ASP A 95 -2.53 -0.16 14.65
N PRO A 96 -2.36 -0.37 15.96
CA PRO A 96 -1.34 -1.26 16.51
C PRO A 96 -1.40 -2.70 15.97
N LYS A 97 -2.59 -3.23 15.66
CA LYS A 97 -2.74 -4.55 15.04
C LYS A 97 -2.20 -4.56 13.61
N HIS A 98 -2.31 -3.44 12.89
CA HIS A 98 -1.70 -3.31 11.58
C HIS A 98 -0.17 -3.24 11.69
N ALA A 99 0.35 -2.45 12.63
CA ALA A 99 1.80 -2.39 12.87
C ALA A 99 2.39 -3.78 13.18
N ALA A 100 1.73 -4.60 13.99
CA ALA A 100 2.14 -5.97 14.27
C ALA A 100 2.13 -6.85 12.99
N ALA A 101 1.16 -6.66 12.10
CA ALA A 101 1.09 -7.38 10.83
C ALA A 101 2.24 -6.99 9.89
N VAL A 102 2.58 -5.70 9.79
CA VAL A 102 3.72 -5.20 9.00
C VAL A 102 5.04 -5.77 9.52
N GLN A 103 5.23 -5.80 10.83
CA GLN A 103 6.41 -6.38 11.45
C GLN A 103 6.48 -7.91 11.23
N LYS A 104 5.34 -8.61 11.27
CA LYS A 104 5.25 -10.05 10.98
C LYS A 104 5.63 -10.35 9.53
N ILE A 105 5.08 -9.64 8.54
CA ILE A 105 5.41 -9.90 7.13
C ILE A 105 6.88 -9.58 6.84
N PHE A 106 7.42 -8.50 7.42
CA PHE A 106 8.83 -8.17 7.30
C PHE A 106 9.71 -9.33 7.80
N LYS A 107 9.40 -9.86 9.00
CA LYS A 107 10.14 -10.99 9.56
C LYS A 107 10.08 -12.21 8.66
N LEU A 108 8.89 -12.57 8.17
CA LEU A 108 8.72 -13.71 7.26
C LEU A 108 9.54 -13.54 5.98
N CYS A 109 9.52 -12.36 5.36
CA CYS A 109 10.31 -12.07 4.15
C CYS A 109 11.83 -12.07 4.43
N LYS A 110 12.25 -11.58 5.60
CA LYS A 110 13.65 -11.57 6.04
C LYS A 110 14.15 -12.99 6.28
N ASP A 111 13.39 -13.80 6.99
CA ASP A 111 13.71 -15.21 7.28
C ASP A 111 13.76 -16.05 6.00
N ALA A 112 12.95 -15.71 4.99
CA ALA A 112 12.97 -16.30 3.65
C ALA A 112 14.14 -15.80 2.76
N GLY A 113 14.96 -14.87 3.25
CA GLY A 113 16.08 -14.31 2.48
C GLY A 113 15.70 -13.31 1.40
N ALA A 114 14.42 -12.88 1.36
CA ALA A 114 13.92 -11.91 0.38
C ALA A 114 14.20 -10.45 0.77
N ILE A 115 14.74 -10.20 1.97
CA ILE A 115 15.11 -8.86 2.45
C ILE A 115 16.58 -8.84 2.85
N TYR A 116 17.27 -7.77 2.47
CA TYR A 116 18.65 -7.48 2.85
C TYR A 116 18.82 -6.01 3.24
N LYS A 117 19.89 -5.67 3.96
CA LYS A 117 20.25 -4.29 4.32
C LYS A 117 21.43 -3.85 3.48
N SER A 118 21.36 -2.64 2.91
CA SER A 118 22.42 -2.08 2.08
C SER A 118 22.40 -0.55 2.12
N SER A 119 23.56 0.05 1.93
CA SER A 119 23.67 1.49 1.71
C SER A 119 23.40 1.80 0.24
N TYR A 120 22.58 2.80 0.01
CA TYR A 120 22.26 3.29 -1.32
C TYR A 120 22.48 4.81 -1.38
N THR A 121 23.22 5.24 -2.39
CA THR A 121 23.38 6.65 -2.73
C THR A 121 22.63 6.91 -4.03
N GLY A 122 21.74 7.89 -4.05
CA GLY A 122 20.98 8.21 -5.25
C GLY A 122 20.24 9.52 -5.16
N LYS A 123 19.67 9.91 -6.31
CA LYS A 123 18.77 11.05 -6.41
C LYS A 123 17.45 10.71 -5.71
N TYR A 124 16.99 11.63 -4.89
CA TYR A 124 15.74 11.50 -4.14
C TYR A 124 14.81 12.66 -4.49
N SER A 125 13.59 12.32 -4.91
CA SER A 125 12.53 13.30 -5.10
C SER A 125 11.86 13.61 -3.76
N VAL A 126 11.99 14.84 -3.29
CA VAL A 126 11.31 15.31 -2.08
C VAL A 126 9.78 15.32 -2.28
N THR A 127 9.33 15.50 -3.53
CA THR A 127 7.90 15.54 -3.86
C THR A 127 7.27 14.15 -3.85
N ASP A 128 7.98 13.15 -4.37
CA ASP A 128 7.45 11.78 -4.52
C ASP A 128 7.86 10.87 -3.37
N GLU A 129 8.72 11.37 -2.46
CA GLU A 129 9.26 10.66 -1.30
C GLU A 129 9.95 9.34 -1.70
N ALA A 130 10.67 9.34 -2.83
CA ALA A 130 11.26 8.15 -3.41
C ALA A 130 12.63 8.43 -4.03
N PHE A 131 13.48 7.41 -4.07
CA PHE A 131 14.65 7.39 -4.94
C PHE A 131 14.19 7.32 -6.39
N ILE A 132 14.81 8.15 -7.23
CA ILE A 132 14.50 8.31 -8.65
C ILE A 132 15.73 8.06 -9.50
N THR A 133 15.52 7.73 -10.76
CA THR A 133 16.61 7.59 -11.74
C THR A 133 17.20 8.95 -12.13
N GLU A 134 18.38 8.95 -12.73
CA GLU A 134 18.99 10.17 -13.28
C GLU A 134 18.10 10.82 -14.35
N GLU A 135 17.38 10.02 -15.15
CA GLU A 135 16.47 10.50 -16.19
C GLU A 135 15.24 11.19 -15.57
N GLU A 136 14.65 10.58 -14.53
CA GLU A 136 13.55 11.18 -13.79
C GLU A 136 13.99 12.44 -13.05
N ALA A 137 15.19 12.45 -12.49
CA ALA A 137 15.75 13.62 -11.82
C ALA A 137 15.97 14.81 -12.79
N ALA A 138 16.39 14.51 -14.02
CA ALA A 138 16.57 15.53 -15.05
C ALA A 138 15.25 16.17 -15.53
N ALA A 139 14.13 15.48 -15.35
CA ALA A 139 12.78 15.96 -15.70
C ALA A 139 12.11 16.79 -14.59
N LEU A 140 12.67 16.79 -13.38
CA LEU A 140 12.13 17.50 -12.22
C LEU A 140 12.84 18.85 -12.01
N ASP A 141 12.18 19.72 -11.21
CA ASP A 141 12.81 20.95 -10.72
C ASP A 141 14.01 20.58 -9.83
N PRO A 142 15.23 21.09 -10.12
CA PRO A 142 16.43 20.79 -9.35
C PRO A 142 16.31 21.05 -7.83
N SER A 143 15.45 22.00 -7.43
CA SER A 143 15.19 22.30 -6.01
C SER A 143 14.42 21.18 -5.28
N LYS A 144 13.83 20.26 -6.03
CA LYS A 144 13.05 19.12 -5.51
C LYS A 144 13.82 17.81 -5.54
N VAL A 145 15.07 17.84 -6.02
CA VAL A 145 15.93 16.67 -6.14
C VAL A 145 17.15 16.87 -5.23
N VAL A 146 17.37 15.92 -4.36
CA VAL A 146 18.55 15.88 -3.47
C VAL A 146 19.30 14.57 -3.67
N GLU A 147 20.62 14.61 -3.51
CA GLU A 147 21.39 13.37 -3.43
C GLU A 147 21.54 12.97 -1.98
N ILE A 148 21.09 11.77 -1.64
CA ILE A 148 21.18 11.25 -0.29
C ILE A 148 21.83 9.86 -0.30
N THR A 149 22.56 9.59 0.78
CA THR A 149 23.08 8.25 1.08
C THR A 149 22.37 7.76 2.33
N GLU A 150 21.65 6.68 2.19
CA GLU A 150 20.94 6.05 3.30
C GLU A 150 21.26 4.55 3.34
N GLU A 151 21.41 4.01 4.54
CA GLU A 151 21.38 2.57 4.74
C GLU A 151 19.90 2.17 4.93
N ASN A 152 19.40 1.28 4.09
CA ASN A 152 18.00 0.88 4.09
C ASN A 152 17.85 -0.64 3.98
N TYR A 153 16.69 -1.16 4.35
CA TYR A 153 16.27 -2.50 4.01
C TYR A 153 15.70 -2.51 2.60
N PHE A 154 16.06 -3.53 1.83
CA PHE A 154 15.61 -3.74 0.46
C PHE A 154 14.90 -5.08 0.34
N PHE A 155 13.75 -5.08 -0.37
CA PHE A 155 13.06 -6.29 -0.80
C PHE A 155 13.55 -6.64 -2.20
N LYS A 156 13.97 -7.89 -2.41
CA LYS A 156 14.50 -8.40 -3.70
C LYS A 156 13.40 -8.56 -4.75
N LEU A 157 12.77 -7.46 -5.12
CA LEU A 157 11.68 -7.46 -6.10
C LEU A 157 12.16 -7.93 -7.47
N SER A 158 13.42 -7.69 -7.83
CA SER A 158 14.03 -8.15 -9.08
C SER A 158 13.96 -9.68 -9.26
N GLU A 159 14.05 -10.46 -8.17
CA GLU A 159 13.96 -11.93 -8.23
C GLU A 159 12.55 -12.45 -8.57
N TYR A 160 11.53 -11.58 -8.51
CA TYR A 160 10.13 -11.94 -8.79
C TYR A 160 9.69 -11.62 -10.22
N GLN A 161 10.52 -11.00 -11.04
CA GLN A 161 10.16 -10.54 -12.39
C GLN A 161 9.57 -11.67 -13.25
N ASP A 162 10.30 -12.76 -13.40
CA ASP A 162 9.88 -13.87 -14.26
C ASP A 162 8.60 -14.54 -13.76
N ARG A 163 8.44 -14.63 -12.42
CA ARG A 163 7.23 -15.16 -11.79
C ARG A 163 6.02 -14.27 -12.04
N LEU A 164 6.19 -12.94 -12.01
CA LEU A 164 5.12 -12.00 -12.31
C LEU A 164 4.71 -12.05 -13.78
N LEU A 165 5.68 -12.08 -14.70
CA LEU A 165 5.40 -12.23 -16.13
C LEU A 165 4.70 -13.55 -16.45
N ALA A 166 5.11 -14.66 -15.82
CA ALA A 166 4.41 -15.93 -15.93
C ALA A 166 2.97 -15.85 -15.43
N LEU A 167 2.76 -15.23 -14.23
CA LEU A 167 1.43 -15.03 -13.66
C LEU A 167 0.50 -14.27 -14.62
N TYR A 168 0.97 -13.18 -15.22
CA TYR A 168 0.16 -12.35 -16.13
C TYR A 168 -0.13 -13.05 -17.45
N ARG A 169 0.82 -13.82 -17.97
CA ARG A 169 0.64 -14.64 -19.17
C ARG A 169 -0.38 -15.76 -18.95
N ASP A 170 -0.26 -16.46 -17.82
CA ASP A 170 -1.07 -17.63 -17.52
C ASP A 170 -2.48 -17.23 -17.03
N ASN A 171 -2.65 -15.98 -16.59
CA ASN A 171 -3.91 -15.42 -16.10
C ASN A 171 -4.21 -14.07 -16.75
N PRO A 172 -4.69 -14.03 -18.01
CA PRO A 172 -4.91 -12.77 -18.74
C PRO A 172 -5.91 -11.82 -18.07
N GLY A 173 -6.83 -12.34 -17.26
CA GLY A 173 -7.80 -11.54 -16.48
C GLY A 173 -7.29 -11.08 -15.12
N PHE A 174 -6.01 -11.32 -14.78
CA PHE A 174 -5.45 -10.91 -13.48
C PHE A 174 -5.36 -9.38 -13.34
N ILE A 175 -5.13 -8.68 -14.44
CA ILE A 175 -5.13 -7.21 -14.50
C ILE A 175 -6.12 -6.75 -15.55
N GLU A 176 -7.07 -5.92 -15.14
CA GLU A 176 -8.08 -5.33 -16.01
C GLU A 176 -8.16 -3.79 -15.83
N PRO A 177 -8.48 -3.05 -16.88
CA PRO A 177 -8.69 -3.46 -18.27
C PRO A 177 -7.38 -3.80 -19.00
N GLU A 178 -7.49 -4.35 -20.20
CA GLU A 178 -6.34 -4.78 -21.02
C GLU A 178 -5.26 -3.70 -21.20
N SER A 179 -5.67 -2.44 -21.36
CA SER A 179 -4.73 -1.31 -21.45
C SER A 179 -3.83 -1.20 -20.22
N ARG A 180 -4.36 -1.48 -19.02
CA ARG A 180 -3.58 -1.47 -17.77
C ARG A 180 -2.70 -2.70 -17.65
N ARG A 181 -3.19 -3.85 -18.07
CA ARG A 181 -2.38 -5.07 -18.14
C ARG A 181 -1.14 -4.85 -19.00
N ASN A 182 -1.30 -4.26 -20.18
CA ASN A 182 -0.20 -4.01 -21.10
C ASN A 182 0.81 -3.01 -20.51
N GLU A 183 0.36 -1.95 -19.82
CA GLU A 183 1.23 -1.03 -19.10
C GLU A 183 2.06 -1.74 -18.01
N VAL A 184 1.40 -2.58 -17.20
CA VAL A 184 2.09 -3.31 -16.12
C VAL A 184 3.07 -4.33 -16.68
N ILE A 185 2.69 -5.09 -17.71
CA ILE A 185 3.59 -6.05 -18.36
C ILE A 185 4.82 -5.32 -18.92
N SER A 186 4.63 -4.24 -19.67
CA SER A 186 5.73 -3.45 -20.22
C SER A 186 6.65 -2.90 -19.13
N PHE A 187 6.09 -2.45 -18.02
CA PHE A 187 6.86 -2.00 -16.87
C PHE A 187 7.70 -3.14 -16.26
N VAL A 188 7.11 -4.32 -16.06
CA VAL A 188 7.83 -5.46 -15.50
C VAL A 188 8.92 -5.97 -16.47
N GLU A 189 8.64 -5.99 -17.78
CA GLU A 189 9.59 -6.37 -18.82
C GLU A 189 10.78 -5.40 -18.94
N SER A 190 10.60 -4.13 -18.58
CA SER A 190 11.70 -3.15 -18.57
C SER A 190 12.77 -3.41 -17.51
N GLY A 191 12.53 -4.36 -16.59
CA GLY A 191 13.45 -4.77 -15.55
C GLY A 191 13.06 -4.23 -14.18
N LEU A 192 12.67 -5.13 -13.27
CA LEU A 192 12.39 -4.77 -11.89
C LEU A 192 13.68 -4.53 -11.12
N ARG A 193 13.66 -3.53 -10.24
CA ARG A 193 14.74 -3.24 -9.28
C ARG A 193 14.26 -3.58 -7.89
N ASP A 194 15.23 -3.88 -7.01
CA ASP A 194 14.94 -4.12 -5.60
C ASP A 194 14.35 -2.88 -4.96
N LEU A 195 13.32 -3.09 -4.15
CA LEU A 195 12.55 -2.03 -3.54
C LEU A 195 13.10 -1.67 -2.17
N SER A 196 13.49 -0.41 -1.95
CA SER A 196 13.79 0.08 -0.62
C SER A 196 12.52 0.15 0.23
N ILE A 197 12.48 -0.60 1.32
CA ILE A 197 11.31 -0.80 2.18
C ILE A 197 11.44 -0.16 3.56
N SER A 198 12.50 0.60 3.81
CA SER A 198 12.67 1.37 5.05
C SER A 198 13.27 2.74 4.79
N ARG A 199 13.18 3.61 5.81
CA ARG A 199 13.79 4.94 5.84
C ARG A 199 14.34 5.20 7.24
N SER A 200 15.56 5.75 7.32
CA SER A 200 16.15 6.26 8.56
C SER A 200 15.91 7.75 8.76
N SER A 201 15.65 8.48 7.67
CA SER A 201 15.39 9.92 7.68
C SER A 201 13.99 10.30 8.16
N LEU A 202 13.04 9.36 8.18
CA LEU A 202 11.67 9.55 8.62
C LEU A 202 11.47 9.08 10.06
N LYS A 203 10.54 9.75 10.77
CA LYS A 203 10.17 9.39 12.15
C LYS A 203 8.73 8.93 12.27
N TRP A 204 7.84 9.46 11.41
CA TRP A 204 6.44 9.09 11.41
C TRP A 204 6.19 7.86 10.52
N GLY A 205 6.19 6.69 11.14
CA GLY A 205 6.03 5.39 10.50
C GLY A 205 6.12 4.25 11.49
N ILE A 206 5.90 3.03 11.04
CA ILE A 206 6.02 1.82 11.86
C ILE A 206 7.51 1.48 11.99
N PRO A 207 8.06 1.32 13.21
CA PRO A 207 9.48 1.00 13.38
C PRO A 207 9.79 -0.43 12.94
N VAL A 208 10.97 -0.59 12.36
CA VAL A 208 11.52 -1.91 11.98
C VAL A 208 11.87 -2.69 13.25
N PRO A 209 11.48 -3.97 13.38
CA PRO A 209 11.86 -4.81 14.52
C PRO A 209 13.39 -4.89 14.66
N ASP A 210 13.87 -4.76 15.89
CA ASP A 210 15.29 -4.81 16.26
C ASP A 210 16.17 -3.70 15.66
N ASP A 211 15.57 -2.73 14.95
CA ASP A 211 16.26 -1.59 14.34
C ASP A 211 15.37 -0.33 14.36
N PRO A 212 15.11 0.26 15.54
CA PRO A 212 14.14 1.35 15.73
C PRO A 212 14.58 2.68 15.09
N GLU A 213 15.81 2.80 14.60
CA GLU A 213 16.25 3.96 13.83
C GLU A 213 15.62 4.00 12.43
N HIS A 214 15.11 2.85 11.94
CA HIS A 214 14.39 2.73 10.69
C HIS A 214 12.89 2.61 10.91
N VAL A 215 12.12 3.27 10.05
CA VAL A 215 10.68 3.02 9.89
C VAL A 215 10.42 2.38 8.53
N PHE A 216 9.33 1.63 8.42
CA PHE A 216 8.94 1.06 7.13
C PHE A 216 8.54 2.16 6.14
N TYR A 217 8.94 1.95 4.90
CA TYR A 217 8.51 2.78 3.78
C TYR A 217 7.01 2.61 3.54
N VAL A 218 6.35 3.72 3.25
CA VAL A 218 4.88 3.81 3.15
C VAL A 218 4.24 2.73 2.29
N TRP A 219 4.85 2.31 1.18
CA TRP A 219 4.29 1.27 0.33
C TRP A 219 4.34 -0.13 0.93
N PHE A 220 5.40 -0.47 1.66
CA PHE A 220 5.48 -1.75 2.36
C PHE A 220 4.45 -1.84 3.48
N ASP A 221 4.27 -0.73 4.19
CA ASP A 221 3.24 -0.51 5.20
C ASP A 221 1.84 -0.61 4.57
N ALA A 222 1.52 0.27 3.63
CA ALA A 222 0.21 0.41 3.02
C ALA A 222 -0.30 -0.89 2.36
N LEU A 223 0.55 -1.62 1.64
CA LEU A 223 0.16 -2.86 0.97
C LEU A 223 -0.21 -3.98 1.96
N THR A 224 0.40 -4.00 3.14
CA THR A 224 0.08 -4.96 4.20
C THR A 224 -1.34 -4.77 4.74
N THR A 225 -1.94 -3.60 4.54
CA THR A 225 -3.31 -3.29 4.97
C THR A 225 -4.32 -4.30 4.45
N TYR A 226 -4.18 -4.73 3.21
CA TYR A 226 -5.14 -5.65 2.58
C TYR A 226 -5.19 -7.03 3.24
N MET A 227 -4.13 -7.43 3.91
CA MET A 227 -4.05 -8.67 4.70
C MET A 227 -4.42 -8.42 6.17
N SER A 228 -3.88 -7.34 6.78
CA SER A 228 -4.11 -7.05 8.19
C SER A 228 -5.56 -6.70 8.49
N ALA A 229 -6.27 -6.10 7.53
CA ALA A 229 -7.69 -5.77 7.67
C ALA A 229 -8.54 -7.02 7.93
N ILE A 230 -8.21 -8.13 7.32
CA ILE A 230 -8.94 -9.41 7.43
C ILE A 230 -8.33 -10.39 8.45
N GLY A 231 -7.27 -9.99 9.18
CA GLY A 231 -6.78 -10.73 10.34
C GLY A 231 -5.36 -11.26 10.25
N PHE A 232 -4.61 -11.01 9.17
CA PHE A 232 -3.20 -11.38 9.12
C PHE A 232 -2.42 -10.70 10.27
N GLY A 233 -1.67 -11.49 11.02
CA GLY A 233 -0.90 -11.00 12.17
C GLY A 233 -1.72 -10.88 13.47
N ASP A 234 -3.02 -11.13 13.44
CA ASP A 234 -3.91 -11.18 14.61
C ASP A 234 -4.29 -12.64 14.92
N PRO A 235 -3.77 -13.24 15.98
CA PRO A 235 -4.05 -14.65 16.30
C PRO A 235 -5.55 -14.97 16.49
N GLU A 236 -6.35 -13.99 16.91
CA GLU A 236 -7.79 -14.16 17.10
C GLU A 236 -8.56 -14.20 15.78
N ARG A 237 -7.96 -13.68 14.70
CA ARG A 237 -8.59 -13.54 13.38
C ARG A 237 -7.83 -14.27 12.26
N GLU A 238 -6.84 -15.09 12.58
CA GLU A 238 -6.02 -15.81 11.60
C GLU A 238 -6.87 -16.68 10.68
N LYS A 239 -7.86 -17.37 11.24
CA LYS A 239 -8.83 -18.18 10.46
C LYS A 239 -9.59 -17.32 9.43
N GLN A 240 -9.99 -16.10 9.79
CA GLN A 240 -10.68 -15.19 8.86
C GLN A 240 -9.76 -14.79 7.70
N TRP A 241 -8.48 -14.52 8.00
CA TRP A 241 -7.49 -14.23 6.96
C TRP A 241 -7.30 -15.42 6.01
N GLU A 242 -7.13 -16.63 6.52
CA GLU A 242 -6.99 -17.85 5.72
C GLU A 242 -8.19 -18.10 4.79
N GLU A 243 -9.38 -17.76 5.26
CA GLU A 243 -10.64 -17.97 4.50
C GLU A 243 -10.89 -16.88 3.43
N LEU A 244 -10.39 -15.65 3.62
CA LEU A 244 -10.65 -14.52 2.75
C LEU A 244 -9.49 -14.19 1.81
N TRP A 245 -8.26 -14.55 2.18
CA TRP A 245 -7.09 -14.28 1.34
C TRP A 245 -6.85 -15.41 0.33
N PRO A 246 -6.45 -15.12 -0.93
CA PRO A 246 -6.26 -13.80 -1.51
C PRO A 246 -7.56 -13.11 -1.91
N ALA A 247 -7.52 -11.79 -1.99
CA ALA A 247 -8.65 -11.01 -2.48
C ALA A 247 -8.97 -11.37 -3.94
N GLN A 248 -10.26 -11.43 -4.27
CA GLN A 248 -10.73 -11.64 -5.64
C GLN A 248 -10.57 -10.37 -6.49
N VAL A 249 -10.66 -9.20 -5.85
CA VAL A 249 -10.50 -7.91 -6.56
C VAL A 249 -9.78 -6.90 -5.66
N HIS A 250 -8.73 -6.29 -6.20
CA HIS A 250 -8.17 -5.06 -5.70
C HIS A 250 -8.56 -3.94 -6.67
N MET A 251 -9.46 -3.05 -6.23
CA MET A 251 -9.75 -1.85 -7.00
C MET A 251 -8.56 -0.89 -6.87
N SER A 252 -8.10 -0.34 -7.99
CA SER A 252 -6.94 0.57 -7.98
C SER A 252 -7.24 1.83 -8.76
N ALA A 253 -6.75 2.97 -8.28
CA ALA A 253 -6.82 4.22 -9.02
C ALA A 253 -5.79 4.25 -10.16
N ARG A 254 -6.06 5.04 -11.21
CA ARG A 254 -5.27 5.06 -12.45
C ARG A 254 -3.75 5.22 -12.25
N ARG A 255 -3.30 5.92 -11.20
CA ARG A 255 -1.87 6.13 -10.90
C ARG A 255 -1.26 5.01 -10.05
N SER A 256 -2.08 4.21 -9.38
CA SER A 256 -1.61 3.17 -8.45
C SER A 256 -1.29 1.84 -9.15
N CYS A 257 -1.80 1.60 -10.37
CA CYS A 257 -1.56 0.34 -11.09
C CYS A 257 -0.11 0.13 -11.51
N VAL A 258 0.64 1.20 -11.78
CA VAL A 258 2.05 1.13 -12.21
C VAL A 258 3.00 1.20 -11.02
N SER A 259 2.64 1.93 -9.97
CA SER A 259 3.45 2.05 -8.75
C SER A 259 3.26 0.92 -7.75
N THR A 260 2.22 0.12 -7.94
CA THR A 260 1.94 -1.06 -7.11
C THR A 260 1.92 -2.27 -8.02
N PRO A 261 3.07 -2.92 -8.31
CA PRO A 261 3.02 -4.28 -8.80
C PRO A 261 2.17 -5.06 -7.80
N SER A 262 1.15 -5.73 -8.29
CA SER A 262 0.27 -6.53 -7.44
C SER A 262 1.11 -7.62 -6.75
N ILE A 263 1.77 -7.21 -5.66
CA ILE A 263 2.44 -8.11 -4.74
C ILE A 263 1.30 -8.71 -3.90
N GLY A 264 0.54 -9.59 -4.55
CA GLY A 264 -0.29 -10.54 -3.85
C GLY A 264 0.48 -11.85 -3.82
N PRO A 265 1.34 -12.07 -2.81
CA PRO A 265 2.02 -13.34 -2.77
C PRO A 265 1.05 -14.41 -2.30
N ARG A 266 0.92 -15.44 -3.12
CA ARG A 266 0.85 -16.78 -2.53
C ARG A 266 2.29 -17.11 -2.13
N PHE A 267 2.66 -16.87 -0.89
CA PHE A 267 3.81 -17.51 -0.25
C PHE A 267 3.46 -18.93 0.13
#